data_8443bea5d962b98ac6de8999014a4e09
#
_entry.id   8443bea5d962b98ac6de8999014a4e09
#
_cell.length_a   1.000
_cell.length_b   1.000
_cell.length_c   1.000
_cell.angle_alpha   90.00
_cell.angle_beta   90.00
_cell.angle_gamma   90.00
#
_symmetry.space_group_name_H-M   'P 1'
#
loop_
_entity.id
_entity.type
_entity.pdbx_description
1 polymer ?
#
loop_
_entity_poly.entity_id
_entity_poly.type
_entity_poly.pdbx_seq_one_letter_code
_entity_poly.pdbx_strand_id
1 'polypeptide(L)'
;MKKFLTQFNYKIKLLLILLITLMSNSVFATDEKPGRFFEDQPDVEEYSTHTIYLLTKDGKDKEWDVNGKIEKLTLKVNKMFEKLTAKNKKSDGKGQMFKLDLTKEGKLDLTFLRLDVTQKELADMKWEGQRKIYSYIAEKGFNNPKKTYIVFTNFKATPNNSSAHGLPNSIIYGPAMFGYGEPTTTMISLKTYMQAQGAAYACGKGAHKKKDLHTKGSDILKSNDSSKKIDSKNNTYYRHNIEGCPDLVNSIFLTPTSSDPWIPYEVFCEKNVGRFTHKDVLKFADRVCNAAS
;
A
#
# COMPACT_ATOMS: atom_id res chain seq x y z
N MET A 1 -62.16 -8.21 -37.30
CA MET A 1 -61.37 -7.10 -36.76
C MET A 1 -61.04 -7.27 -35.23
N LYS A 2 -61.98 -7.57 -34.35
CA LYS A 2 -61.72 -7.71 -32.90
C LYS A 2 -60.72 -8.85 -32.53
N LYS A 3 -60.68 -9.98 -33.20
CA LYS A 3 -59.75 -11.09 -32.93
C LYS A 3 -58.28 -10.74 -33.27
N PHE A 4 -58.05 -9.87 -34.24
CA PHE A 4 -56.70 -9.49 -34.65
C PHE A 4 -56.06 -8.51 -33.67
N LEU A 5 -56.85 -7.60 -33.10
CA LEU A 5 -56.39 -6.67 -32.06
C LEU A 5 -56.04 -7.35 -30.74
N THR A 6 -56.75 -8.41 -30.35
CA THR A 6 -56.41 -9.16 -29.11
C THR A 6 -55.15 -9.97 -29.25
N GLN A 7 -54.87 -10.58 -30.41
CA GLN A 7 -53.62 -11.30 -30.65
C GLN A 7 -52.39 -10.36 -30.74
N PHE A 8 -52.55 -9.18 -31.28
CA PHE A 8 -51.51 -8.18 -31.37
C PHE A 8 -51.12 -7.65 -29.98
N ASN A 9 -52.08 -7.33 -29.13
CA ASN A 9 -51.85 -6.91 -27.73
C ASN A 9 -51.21 -8.01 -26.87
N TYR A 10 -51.48 -9.27 -27.13
CA TYR A 10 -50.87 -10.36 -26.42
C TYR A 10 -49.38 -10.53 -26.75
N LYS A 11 -49.03 -10.40 -28.04
CA LYS A 11 -47.62 -10.45 -28.50
C LYS A 11 -46.81 -9.27 -27.96
N ILE A 12 -47.38 -8.07 -27.88
CA ILE A 12 -46.70 -6.88 -27.30
C ILE A 12 -46.51 -7.09 -25.78
N LYS A 13 -47.46 -7.59 -25.06
CA LYS A 13 -47.32 -7.91 -23.63
C LYS A 13 -46.26 -8.97 -23.37
N LEU A 14 -46.22 -10.03 -24.22
CA LEU A 14 -45.16 -11.05 -24.10
C LEU A 14 -43.77 -10.50 -24.39
N LEU A 15 -43.66 -9.63 -25.38
CA LEU A 15 -42.39 -8.97 -25.72
C LEU A 15 -41.91 -8.02 -24.61
N LEU A 16 -42.83 -7.27 -23.98
CA LEU A 16 -42.52 -6.40 -22.85
C LEU A 16 -42.08 -7.23 -21.60
N ILE A 17 -42.73 -8.34 -21.33
CA ILE A 17 -42.35 -9.23 -20.23
C ILE A 17 -40.97 -9.85 -20.49
N LEU A 18 -40.68 -10.23 -21.75
CA LEU A 18 -39.37 -10.76 -22.13
C LEU A 18 -38.28 -9.69 -22.04
N LEU A 19 -38.55 -8.41 -22.42
CA LEU A 19 -37.62 -7.30 -22.24
C LEU A 19 -37.36 -6.97 -20.75
N ILE A 20 -38.39 -7.02 -19.91
CA ILE A 20 -38.25 -6.77 -18.47
C ILE A 20 -37.45 -7.89 -17.80
N THR A 21 -37.62 -9.16 -18.20
CA THR A 21 -36.82 -10.28 -17.71
C THR A 21 -35.36 -10.25 -18.21
N LEU A 22 -35.10 -9.69 -19.39
CA LEU A 22 -33.75 -9.49 -19.91
C LEU A 22 -33.03 -8.29 -19.25
N MET A 23 -33.76 -7.29 -18.78
CA MET A 23 -33.19 -6.15 -18.05
C MET A 23 -32.94 -6.44 -16.58
N SER A 24 -33.55 -7.45 -15.98
CA SER A 24 -33.36 -7.84 -14.57
C SER A 24 -32.13 -8.72 -14.31
N ASN A 25 -31.42 -9.13 -15.36
CA ASN A 25 -30.16 -9.87 -15.24
C ASN A 25 -28.93 -8.96 -15.42
N SER A 26 -28.94 -7.72 -14.88
CA SER A 26 -27.69 -7.11 -14.45
C SER A 26 -27.20 -7.94 -13.26
N VAL A 27 -26.52 -9.03 -13.57
CA VAL A 27 -25.67 -9.72 -12.59
C VAL A 27 -24.68 -8.65 -12.14
N PHE A 28 -24.96 -7.98 -11.03
CA PHE A 28 -23.93 -7.31 -10.27
C PHE A 28 -22.92 -8.41 -10.00
N ALA A 29 -21.77 -8.32 -10.66
CA ALA A 29 -20.66 -9.20 -10.38
C ALA A 29 -20.39 -9.02 -8.88
N THR A 30 -20.80 -10.01 -8.08
CA THR A 30 -20.54 -9.99 -6.65
C THR A 30 -19.04 -10.01 -6.49
N ASP A 31 -18.50 -9.15 -5.64
CA ASP A 31 -17.07 -9.17 -5.32
C ASP A 31 -16.70 -10.44 -4.53
N GLU A 32 -17.70 -11.24 -4.15
CA GLU A 32 -17.53 -12.52 -3.47
C GLU A 32 -16.88 -13.56 -4.39
N LYS A 33 -15.67 -13.95 -4.02
CA LYS A 33 -14.88 -14.97 -4.70
C LYS A 33 -14.27 -15.91 -3.68
N PRO A 34 -14.16 -17.21 -3.99
CA PRO A 34 -13.54 -18.17 -3.07
C PRO A 34 -12.14 -17.73 -2.64
N GLY A 35 -11.91 -17.71 -1.33
CA GLY A 35 -10.63 -17.34 -0.73
C GLY A 35 -10.35 -15.83 -0.64
N ARG A 36 -11.32 -14.97 -0.95
CA ARG A 36 -11.24 -13.52 -0.78
C ARG A 36 -11.69 -13.13 0.62
N PHE A 37 -10.94 -12.24 1.26
CA PHE A 37 -11.28 -11.62 2.54
C PHE A 37 -11.68 -10.16 2.34
N PHE A 38 -12.67 -9.71 3.10
CA PHE A 38 -13.18 -8.34 3.11
C PHE A 38 -12.84 -7.61 4.40
N GLU A 39 -12.25 -8.32 5.35
CA GLU A 39 -11.90 -7.87 6.68
C GLU A 39 -10.48 -8.32 7.02
N ASP A 40 -9.89 -7.64 7.98
CA ASP A 40 -8.65 -8.04 8.62
C ASP A 40 -8.86 -9.36 9.37
N GLN A 41 -8.03 -10.36 9.10
CA GLN A 41 -8.13 -11.66 9.78
C GLN A 41 -7.51 -11.55 11.18
N PRO A 42 -7.87 -12.46 12.11
CA PRO A 42 -7.27 -12.45 13.43
C PRO A 42 -5.74 -12.49 13.38
N ASP A 43 -5.11 -11.54 14.04
CA ASP A 43 -3.67 -11.36 14.06
C ASP A 43 -2.93 -12.58 14.58
N VAL A 44 -1.83 -12.91 13.93
CA VAL A 44 -0.84 -13.89 14.42
C VAL A 44 0.38 -13.18 15.03
N GLU A 45 0.61 -11.93 14.66
CA GLU A 45 1.64 -11.05 15.20
C GLU A 45 1.05 -9.71 15.63
N GLU A 46 1.61 -9.10 16.68
CA GLU A 46 1.12 -7.83 17.21
C GLU A 46 1.42 -6.64 16.28
N TYR A 47 2.59 -6.65 15.62
CA TYR A 47 3.01 -5.61 14.68
C TYR A 47 3.27 -6.22 13.32
N SER A 48 2.53 -5.79 12.31
CA SER A 48 2.61 -6.38 10.97
C SER A 48 2.38 -5.37 9.85
N THR A 49 2.71 -5.78 8.64
CA THR A 49 2.41 -5.06 7.40
C THR A 49 1.25 -5.75 6.71
N HIS A 50 0.08 -5.13 6.80
CA HIS A 50 -1.15 -5.63 6.20
C HIS A 50 -1.27 -5.22 4.73
N THR A 51 -1.85 -6.08 3.92
CA THR A 51 -1.98 -5.87 2.48
C THR A 51 -3.44 -5.71 2.07
N ILE A 52 -3.74 -4.67 1.28
CA ILE A 52 -5.08 -4.39 0.77
C ILE A 52 -5.07 -4.36 -0.76
N TYR A 53 -6.00 -5.04 -1.40
CA TYR A 53 -6.31 -4.88 -2.82
C TYR A 53 -7.54 -3.99 -2.97
N LEU A 54 -7.35 -2.77 -3.50
CA LEU A 54 -8.38 -1.73 -3.59
C LEU A 54 -8.76 -1.46 -5.04
N LEU A 55 -10.04 -1.47 -5.34
CA LEU A 55 -10.60 -1.07 -6.64
C LEU A 55 -11.46 0.20 -6.51
N THR A 56 -11.64 0.92 -7.60
CA THR A 56 -12.71 1.93 -7.75
C THR A 56 -14.06 1.26 -7.99
N LYS A 57 -15.17 1.98 -7.83
CA LYS A 57 -16.53 1.51 -8.06
C LYS A 57 -16.70 0.83 -9.43
N ASP A 58 -16.12 1.43 -10.47
CA ASP A 58 -16.12 0.98 -11.86
C ASP A 58 -14.87 0.16 -12.23
N GLY A 59 -13.97 -0.09 -11.27
CA GLY A 59 -12.72 -0.78 -11.51
C GLY A 59 -12.92 -2.25 -11.89
N LYS A 60 -12.35 -2.67 -13.03
CA LYS A 60 -12.37 -4.07 -13.45
C LYS A 60 -11.53 -4.92 -12.49
N ASP A 61 -12.17 -5.88 -11.86
CA ASP A 61 -11.48 -6.82 -10.98
C ASP A 61 -10.58 -7.77 -11.78
N LYS A 62 -9.32 -7.78 -11.44
CA LYS A 62 -8.29 -8.67 -12.01
C LYS A 62 -7.91 -9.80 -11.07
N GLU A 63 -8.62 -9.93 -9.96
CA GLU A 63 -8.48 -11.02 -8.99
C GLU A 63 -7.05 -11.16 -8.45
N TRP A 64 -6.31 -10.06 -8.34
CA TRP A 64 -4.90 -10.09 -7.95
C TRP A 64 -4.69 -10.56 -6.51
N ASP A 65 -5.71 -10.48 -5.69
CA ASP A 65 -5.76 -11.01 -4.32
C ASP A 65 -5.87 -12.54 -4.30
N VAL A 66 -6.80 -13.12 -5.05
CA VAL A 66 -7.07 -14.56 -5.02
C VAL A 66 -6.25 -15.37 -6.03
N ASN A 67 -5.72 -14.74 -7.10
CA ASN A 67 -4.87 -15.44 -8.08
C ASN A 67 -3.37 -15.48 -7.70
N GLY A 68 -3.02 -15.02 -6.49
CA GLY A 68 -1.67 -15.05 -5.94
C GLY A 68 -0.71 -14.00 -6.51
N LYS A 69 -1.18 -13.06 -7.33
CA LYS A 69 -0.30 -12.07 -7.96
C LYS A 69 0.29 -11.08 -6.94
N ILE A 70 -0.53 -10.56 -6.03
CA ILE A 70 -0.07 -9.65 -4.98
C ILE A 70 0.77 -10.42 -3.97
N GLU A 71 0.33 -11.58 -3.51
CA GLU A 71 1.10 -12.41 -2.57
C GLU A 71 2.50 -12.72 -3.10
N LYS A 72 2.60 -13.21 -4.33
CA LYS A 72 3.89 -13.50 -4.98
C LYS A 72 4.80 -12.28 -5.05
N LEU A 73 4.23 -11.10 -5.34
CA LEU A 73 5.00 -9.85 -5.37
C LEU A 73 5.46 -9.45 -3.96
N THR A 74 4.59 -9.52 -2.97
CA THR A 74 4.88 -9.20 -1.56
C THR A 74 6.02 -10.08 -1.03
N LEU A 75 5.96 -11.39 -1.28
CA LEU A 75 7.03 -12.32 -0.89
C LEU A 75 8.35 -12.01 -1.60
N LYS A 76 8.33 -11.63 -2.89
CA LYS A 76 9.54 -11.20 -3.61
C LYS A 76 10.11 -9.91 -3.05
N VAL A 77 9.27 -8.95 -2.69
CA VAL A 77 9.69 -7.69 -2.04
C VAL A 77 10.40 -8.00 -0.74
N ASN A 78 9.81 -8.86 0.08
CA ASN A 78 10.37 -9.24 1.38
C ASN A 78 11.73 -9.94 1.23
N LYS A 79 11.82 -10.91 0.33
CA LYS A 79 13.09 -11.59 0.02
C LYS A 79 14.15 -10.64 -0.57
N MET A 80 13.73 -9.66 -1.38
CA MET A 80 14.65 -8.65 -1.90
C MET A 80 15.18 -7.75 -0.78
N PHE A 81 14.34 -7.33 0.15
CA PHE A 81 14.75 -6.54 1.32
C PHE A 81 15.76 -7.30 2.17
N GLU A 82 15.47 -8.56 2.51
CA GLU A 82 16.38 -9.44 3.24
C GLU A 82 17.76 -9.49 2.57
N LYS A 83 17.79 -9.79 1.27
CA LYS A 83 19.03 -9.88 0.51
C LYS A 83 19.82 -8.55 0.47
N LEU A 84 19.13 -7.42 0.36
CA LEU A 84 19.79 -6.12 0.29
C LEU A 84 20.28 -5.65 1.65
N THR A 85 19.53 -5.91 2.71
CA THR A 85 19.94 -5.60 4.09
C THR A 85 21.10 -6.48 4.55
N ALA A 86 21.10 -7.77 4.18
CA ALA A 86 22.23 -8.67 4.45
C ALA A 86 23.53 -8.20 3.76
N LYS A 87 23.44 -7.54 2.62
CA LYS A 87 24.60 -6.98 1.90
C LYS A 87 25.08 -5.63 2.42
N ASN A 88 24.34 -5.01 3.35
CA ASN A 88 24.80 -3.77 3.96
C ASN A 88 26.04 -4.07 4.81
N LYS A 89 27.09 -3.26 4.64
CA LYS A 89 28.40 -3.49 5.27
C LYS A 89 28.42 -3.53 6.80
N LYS A 90 27.34 -3.04 7.44
CA LYS A 90 27.16 -3.08 8.90
C LYS A 90 26.19 -4.20 9.37
N SER A 91 25.81 -5.13 8.50
CA SER A 91 24.81 -6.15 8.82
C SER A 91 25.39 -7.49 9.30
N ASP A 92 26.71 -7.67 9.18
CA ASP A 92 27.39 -8.96 9.44
C ASP A 92 26.75 -10.13 8.69
N GLY A 93 26.26 -9.85 7.46
CA GLY A 93 25.59 -10.83 6.62
C GLY A 93 24.15 -11.17 7.04
N LYS A 94 23.62 -10.55 8.08
CA LYS A 94 22.26 -10.79 8.57
C LYS A 94 21.28 -9.84 7.90
N GLY A 95 20.31 -10.41 7.17
CA GLY A 95 19.23 -9.65 6.53
C GLY A 95 18.07 -9.41 7.49
N GLN A 96 17.24 -8.44 7.15
CA GLN A 96 15.95 -8.19 7.79
C GLN A 96 14.82 -8.32 6.78
N MET A 97 13.65 -8.72 7.26
CA MET A 97 12.42 -8.81 6.49
C MET A 97 11.34 -7.92 7.12
N PHE A 98 10.35 -7.53 6.34
CA PHE A 98 9.12 -6.97 6.90
C PHE A 98 8.32 -8.07 7.59
N LYS A 99 7.76 -7.79 8.75
CA LYS A 99 6.74 -8.63 9.36
C LYS A 99 5.48 -8.50 8.54
N LEU A 100 5.15 -9.52 7.78
CA LEU A 100 3.93 -9.56 6.98
C LEU A 100 2.77 -10.01 7.85
N ASP A 101 1.60 -9.45 7.62
CA ASP A 101 0.37 -9.92 8.22
C ASP A 101 -0.04 -11.24 7.56
N LEU A 102 -0.15 -12.28 8.35
CA LEU A 102 -0.43 -13.63 7.89
C LEU A 102 -1.66 -14.20 8.58
N THR A 103 -2.44 -14.96 7.84
CA THR A 103 -3.51 -15.77 8.41
C THR A 103 -2.95 -16.87 9.34
N LYS A 104 -3.79 -17.50 10.13
CA LYS A 104 -3.41 -18.62 10.99
C LYS A 104 -2.80 -19.80 10.23
N GLU A 105 -3.13 -19.92 8.93
CA GLU A 105 -2.56 -20.93 8.03
C GLU A 105 -1.22 -20.50 7.40
N GLY A 106 -0.70 -19.33 7.78
CA GLY A 106 0.58 -18.80 7.29
C GLY A 106 0.54 -18.23 5.87
N LYS A 107 -0.66 -17.95 5.32
CA LYS A 107 -0.84 -17.23 4.06
C LYS A 107 -0.84 -15.74 4.31
N LEU A 108 -0.49 -14.95 3.28
CA LEU A 108 -0.64 -13.49 3.36
C LEU A 108 -2.10 -13.13 3.65
N ASP A 109 -2.34 -12.38 4.73
CA ASP A 109 -3.65 -11.77 4.97
C ASP A 109 -3.80 -10.60 4.00
N LEU A 110 -4.71 -10.75 3.06
CA LEU A 110 -4.92 -9.84 1.97
C LEU A 110 -6.40 -9.50 1.86
N THR A 111 -6.75 -8.28 2.23
CA THR A 111 -8.13 -7.78 2.19
C THR A 111 -8.47 -7.16 0.85
N PHE A 112 -9.67 -7.42 0.37
CA PHE A 112 -10.25 -6.76 -0.81
C PHE A 112 -11.20 -5.65 -0.39
N LEU A 113 -11.03 -4.47 -1.00
CA LEU A 113 -11.92 -3.33 -0.81
C LEU A 113 -12.32 -2.73 -2.16
N ARG A 114 -13.50 -2.10 -2.21
CA ARG A 114 -13.98 -1.36 -3.37
C ARG A 114 -14.48 0.02 -2.95
N LEU A 115 -13.88 1.07 -3.52
CA LEU A 115 -14.30 2.46 -3.31
C LEU A 115 -15.73 2.69 -3.83
N ASP A 116 -16.42 3.63 -3.24
CA ASP A 116 -17.72 4.13 -3.66
C ASP A 116 -17.68 5.13 -4.83
N VAL A 117 -16.47 5.51 -5.27
CA VAL A 117 -16.22 6.47 -6.36
C VAL A 117 -15.62 5.80 -7.58
N THR A 118 -15.90 6.36 -8.76
CA THR A 118 -15.33 5.93 -10.04
C THR A 118 -13.86 6.35 -10.18
N GLN A 119 -13.14 5.72 -11.10
CA GLN A 119 -11.76 6.12 -11.41
C GLN A 119 -11.69 7.57 -11.91
N LYS A 120 -12.69 8.01 -12.68
CA LYS A 120 -12.75 9.38 -13.20
C LYS A 120 -12.94 10.38 -12.06
N GLU A 121 -13.91 10.16 -11.18
CA GLU A 121 -14.16 11.02 -10.00
C GLU A 121 -12.91 11.13 -9.14
N LEU A 122 -12.25 9.99 -8.86
CA LEU A 122 -11.02 9.97 -8.08
C LEU A 122 -9.88 10.75 -8.75
N ALA A 123 -9.73 10.64 -10.07
CA ALA A 123 -8.70 11.36 -10.82
C ALA A 123 -8.97 12.89 -10.87
N ASP A 124 -10.24 13.30 -10.96
CA ASP A 124 -10.66 14.70 -10.94
C ASP A 124 -10.35 15.37 -9.58
N MET A 125 -10.32 14.61 -8.48
CA MET A 125 -9.92 15.07 -7.15
C MET A 125 -8.41 15.39 -7.03
N LYS A 126 -7.58 14.99 -7.99
CA LYS A 126 -6.13 15.20 -7.96
C LYS A 126 -5.49 14.66 -6.65
N TRP A 127 -4.83 15.53 -5.87
CA TRP A 127 -4.21 15.14 -4.59
C TRP A 127 -5.23 14.73 -3.51
N GLU A 128 -6.44 15.28 -3.55
CA GLU A 128 -7.52 14.87 -2.64
C GLU A 128 -7.99 13.44 -2.90
N GLY A 129 -7.81 12.91 -4.11
CA GLY A 129 -8.09 11.50 -4.42
C GLY A 129 -7.23 10.53 -3.59
N GLN A 130 -6.01 10.90 -3.26
CA GLN A 130 -5.17 10.10 -2.35
C GLN A 130 -5.71 10.14 -0.92
N ARG A 131 -6.12 11.32 -0.45
CA ARG A 131 -6.74 11.46 0.89
C ARG A 131 -8.04 10.68 0.99
N LYS A 132 -8.88 10.74 -0.05
CA LYS A 132 -10.13 9.93 -0.11
C LYS A 132 -9.83 8.44 0.06
N ILE A 133 -8.75 7.92 -0.55
CA ILE A 133 -8.35 6.52 -0.36
C ILE A 133 -7.97 6.25 1.11
N TYR A 134 -7.15 7.09 1.71
CA TYR A 134 -6.74 6.90 3.11
C TYR A 134 -7.92 6.97 4.08
N SER A 135 -8.79 7.96 3.93
CA SER A 135 -10.00 8.07 4.74
C SER A 135 -10.90 6.85 4.59
N TYR A 136 -11.10 6.38 3.35
CA TYR A 136 -11.95 5.22 3.08
C TYR A 136 -11.42 3.94 3.75
N ILE A 137 -10.13 3.65 3.65
CA ILE A 137 -9.58 2.45 4.30
C ILE A 137 -9.64 2.57 5.83
N ALA A 138 -9.44 3.75 6.39
CA ALA A 138 -9.60 3.99 7.83
C ALA A 138 -11.06 3.81 8.28
N GLU A 139 -12.05 4.32 7.52
CA GLU A 139 -13.49 4.13 7.76
C GLU A 139 -13.89 2.64 7.72
N LYS A 140 -13.16 1.82 6.96
CA LYS A 140 -13.33 0.37 6.91
C LYS A 140 -12.62 -0.38 8.04
N GLY A 141 -12.05 0.33 9.01
CA GLY A 141 -11.40 -0.26 10.17
C GLY A 141 -9.89 -0.50 10.04
N PHE A 142 -9.30 -0.18 8.87
CA PHE A 142 -7.87 -0.35 8.64
C PHE A 142 -7.08 0.87 9.12
N ASN A 143 -7.10 1.10 10.43
CA ASN A 143 -6.43 2.21 11.12
C ASN A 143 -5.72 1.77 12.40
N ASN A 144 -5.41 0.48 12.54
CA ASN A 144 -4.72 -0.05 13.70
C ASN A 144 -3.29 0.52 13.76
N PRO A 145 -2.88 1.20 14.86
CA PRO A 145 -1.54 1.77 15.02
C PRO A 145 -0.43 0.70 15.06
N LYS A 146 -0.77 -0.56 15.31
CA LYS A 146 0.14 -1.70 15.27
C LYS A 146 0.33 -2.28 13.87
N LYS A 147 -0.29 -1.68 12.85
CA LYS A 147 -0.16 -2.11 11.45
C LYS A 147 0.33 -0.98 10.54
N THR A 148 1.12 -1.34 9.56
CA THR A 148 1.33 -0.53 8.35
C THR A 148 0.53 -1.14 7.22
N TYR A 149 -0.11 -0.29 6.39
CA TYR A 149 -1.00 -0.76 5.34
C TYR A 149 -0.39 -0.50 3.96
N ILE A 150 -0.27 -1.55 3.16
CA ILE A 150 0.18 -1.46 1.77
C ILE A 150 -1.02 -1.72 0.86
N VAL A 151 -1.43 -0.68 0.15
CA VAL A 151 -2.63 -0.70 -0.70
C VAL A 151 -2.24 -0.88 -2.16
N PHE A 152 -2.57 -2.03 -2.73
CA PHE A 152 -2.43 -2.31 -4.15
C PHE A 152 -3.69 -1.89 -4.91
N THR A 153 -3.53 -1.17 -6.01
CA THR A 153 -4.65 -0.75 -6.85
C THR A 153 -4.42 -1.14 -8.31
N ASN A 154 -5.50 -1.24 -9.09
CA ASN A 154 -5.41 -1.39 -10.55
C ASN A 154 -5.63 -0.07 -11.29
N PHE A 155 -5.67 1.04 -10.59
CA PHE A 155 -5.88 2.39 -11.12
C PHE A 155 -4.79 3.36 -10.64
N LYS A 156 -4.79 4.58 -11.17
CA LYS A 156 -3.97 5.71 -10.70
C LYS A 156 -4.88 6.85 -10.26
N ALA A 157 -4.69 7.34 -9.04
CA ALA A 157 -5.35 8.56 -8.58
C ALA A 157 -4.64 9.83 -9.10
N THR A 158 -3.35 9.72 -9.44
CA THR A 158 -2.56 10.83 -9.99
C THR A 158 -1.78 10.36 -11.22
N PRO A 159 -1.74 11.15 -12.32
CA PRO A 159 -1.18 10.70 -13.61
C PRO A 159 0.30 10.29 -13.55
N ASN A 160 1.09 10.91 -12.69
CA ASN A 160 2.55 10.82 -12.73
C ASN A 160 3.19 9.95 -11.64
N ASN A 161 2.40 9.35 -10.74
CA ASN A 161 2.93 8.59 -9.63
C ASN A 161 2.72 7.08 -9.80
N SER A 162 3.76 6.29 -9.53
CA SER A 162 3.68 4.83 -9.40
C SER A 162 3.33 4.39 -7.99
N SER A 163 3.49 5.28 -7.02
CA SER A 163 3.15 5.06 -5.61
C SER A 163 2.86 6.37 -4.91
N ALA A 164 2.16 6.30 -3.79
CA ALA A 164 1.93 7.39 -2.87
C ALA A 164 2.29 6.93 -1.45
N HIS A 165 2.75 7.86 -0.63
CA HIS A 165 3.28 7.55 0.69
C HIS A 165 2.62 8.41 1.76
N GLY A 166 2.31 7.77 2.85
CA GLY A 166 1.86 8.37 4.10
C GLY A 166 2.16 7.39 5.24
N LEU A 167 1.99 7.82 6.47
CA LEU A 167 2.04 6.96 7.64
C LEU A 167 0.63 6.89 8.25
N PRO A 168 0.11 5.71 8.56
CA PRO A 168 0.70 4.37 8.40
C PRO A 168 0.48 3.75 7.00
N ASN A 169 -0.05 4.47 6.04
CA ASN A 169 -0.56 3.93 4.78
C ASN A 169 0.32 4.29 3.58
N SER A 170 0.52 3.36 2.67
CA SER A 170 1.17 3.62 1.38
C SER A 170 0.44 2.92 0.24
N ILE A 171 0.34 3.59 -0.90
CA ILE A 171 -0.42 3.12 -2.06
C ILE A 171 0.54 2.75 -3.19
N ILE A 172 0.32 1.60 -3.81
CA ILE A 172 1.01 1.12 -4.99
C ILE A 172 0.03 1.12 -6.16
N TYR A 173 0.24 1.99 -7.13
CA TYR A 173 -0.63 2.12 -8.30
C TYR A 173 -0.31 1.07 -9.36
N GLY A 174 -1.16 0.05 -9.45
CA GLY A 174 -0.97 -1.14 -10.24
C GLY A 174 -0.68 -0.94 -11.73
N PRO A 175 -1.38 -0.05 -12.47
CA PRO A 175 -1.12 0.15 -13.89
C PRO A 175 0.31 0.63 -14.18
N ALA A 176 0.83 1.50 -13.32
CA ALA A 176 2.22 1.94 -13.44
C ALA A 176 3.20 0.85 -13.05
N MET A 177 2.87 0.06 -12.05
CA MET A 177 3.77 -0.90 -11.45
C MET A 177 3.86 -2.20 -12.25
N PHE A 178 2.71 -2.82 -12.54
CA PHE A 178 2.69 -4.09 -13.27
C PHE A 178 2.98 -3.94 -14.77
N GLY A 179 3.03 -2.71 -15.30
CA GLY A 179 3.42 -2.42 -16.67
C GLY A 179 4.93 -2.40 -16.91
N TYR A 180 5.74 -2.28 -15.85
CA TYR A 180 7.20 -2.18 -16.01
C TYR A 180 7.92 -3.54 -16.11
N GLY A 181 7.24 -4.65 -15.81
CA GLY A 181 7.87 -5.96 -15.72
C GLY A 181 8.86 -6.11 -14.55
N GLU A 182 9.35 -7.31 -14.37
CA GLU A 182 10.40 -7.63 -13.38
C GLU A 182 11.79 -7.24 -13.91
N PRO A 183 12.74 -6.75 -13.08
CA PRO A 183 12.65 -6.58 -11.62
C PRO A 183 12.14 -5.21 -11.15
N THR A 184 11.76 -4.33 -12.07
CA THR A 184 11.39 -2.93 -11.75
C THR A 184 10.16 -2.87 -10.82
N THR A 185 9.17 -3.71 -11.08
CA THR A 185 7.97 -3.83 -10.24
C THR A 185 8.32 -4.13 -8.79
N THR A 186 9.17 -5.12 -8.54
CA THR A 186 9.61 -5.50 -7.19
C THR A 186 10.37 -4.34 -6.50
N MET A 187 11.19 -3.60 -7.25
CA MET A 187 11.93 -2.45 -6.71
C MET A 187 11.04 -1.29 -6.31
N ILE A 188 10.06 -0.93 -7.15
CA ILE A 188 9.10 0.14 -6.82
C ILE A 188 8.29 -0.25 -5.59
N SER A 189 7.84 -1.49 -5.51
CA SER A 189 7.14 -2.00 -4.35
C SER A 189 7.99 -1.94 -3.09
N LEU A 190 9.24 -2.40 -3.15
CA LEU A 190 10.15 -2.34 -2.01
C LEU A 190 10.35 -0.90 -1.50
N LYS A 191 10.53 0.08 -2.40
CA LYS A 191 10.56 1.49 -2.01
C LYS A 191 9.33 1.87 -1.19
N THR A 192 8.15 1.49 -1.67
CA THR A 192 6.87 1.83 -1.02
C THR A 192 6.77 1.19 0.36
N TYR A 193 7.16 -0.08 0.50
CA TYR A 193 7.20 -0.75 1.82
C TYR A 193 8.15 -0.04 2.80
N MET A 194 9.36 0.33 2.35
CA MET A 194 10.31 1.06 3.18
C MET A 194 9.78 2.44 3.56
N GLN A 195 9.14 3.14 2.64
CA GLN A 195 8.58 4.47 2.86
C GLN A 195 7.37 4.44 3.80
N ALA A 196 6.54 3.39 3.75
CA ALA A 196 5.45 3.16 4.70
C ALA A 196 5.97 3.02 6.15
N GLN A 197 7.23 2.64 6.32
CA GLN A 197 7.89 2.56 7.62
C GLN A 197 8.73 3.79 7.92
N GLY A 198 8.59 4.83 7.13
CA GLY A 198 9.24 6.10 7.33
C GLY A 198 10.73 6.13 7.00
N ALA A 199 11.24 5.29 6.11
CA ALA A 199 12.64 5.35 5.69
C ALA A 199 12.99 6.69 5.01
N ALA A 200 14.27 7.11 5.14
CA ALA A 200 14.86 8.32 4.56
C ALA A 200 14.34 9.64 5.12
N TYR A 201 14.34 9.78 6.42
CA TYR A 201 14.04 11.04 7.10
C TYR A 201 15.03 12.16 6.76
N ALA A 202 14.55 13.40 6.87
CA ALA A 202 15.34 14.58 6.56
C ALA A 202 16.59 14.76 7.45
N CYS A 203 16.64 14.18 8.65
CA CYS A 203 17.79 14.21 9.54
C CYS A 203 19.02 13.49 8.98
N GLY A 204 18.86 12.54 8.08
CA GLY A 204 19.98 11.85 7.43
C GLY A 204 20.71 12.74 6.42
N LYS A 205 22.04 12.75 6.45
CA LYS A 205 22.86 13.55 5.50
C LYS A 205 22.57 13.22 4.03
N GLY A 206 22.23 11.96 3.75
CA GLY A 206 21.87 11.48 2.41
C GLY A 206 20.41 11.74 2.02
N ALA A 207 19.57 12.23 2.92
CA ALA A 207 18.17 12.50 2.64
C ALA A 207 17.97 13.67 1.66
N HIS A 208 16.89 13.61 0.88
CA HIS A 208 16.56 14.68 -0.04
C HIS A 208 15.73 15.74 0.68
N LYS A 209 16.30 16.91 0.91
CA LYS A 209 15.68 18.00 1.72
C LYS A 209 14.31 18.49 1.23
N LYS A 210 14.01 18.35 -0.06
CA LYS A 210 12.76 18.85 -0.68
C LYS A 210 11.76 17.72 -1.06
N LYS A 211 12.22 16.47 -1.05
CA LYS A 211 11.40 15.30 -1.39
C LYS A 211 11.43 14.34 -0.21
N ASP A 212 10.34 14.31 0.51
CA ASP A 212 10.22 13.45 1.67
C ASP A 212 10.37 11.97 1.30
N LEU A 213 10.91 11.19 2.22
CA LEU A 213 11.11 9.75 2.07
C LEU A 213 12.00 9.35 0.88
N HIS A 214 12.79 10.29 0.34
CA HIS A 214 13.74 10.05 -0.74
C HIS A 214 15.18 10.37 -0.32
N THR A 215 16.13 9.72 -1.00
CA THR A 215 17.57 9.94 -0.81
C THR A 215 18.18 10.67 -1.98
N LYS A 216 19.38 11.23 -1.73
CA LYS A 216 20.33 11.66 -2.76
C LYS A 216 21.27 10.51 -3.09
N GLY A 217 21.94 10.56 -4.24
CA GLY A 217 22.97 9.57 -4.58
C GLY A 217 22.39 8.24 -5.08
N SER A 218 23.24 7.21 -5.16
CA SER A 218 22.87 5.88 -5.65
C SER A 218 22.31 5.03 -4.51
N ASP A 219 20.98 5.00 -4.41
CA ASP A 219 20.25 4.32 -3.35
C ASP A 219 18.86 3.90 -3.84
N ILE A 220 18.29 2.85 -3.24
CA ILE A 220 16.97 2.36 -3.64
C ILE A 220 15.86 3.40 -3.42
N LEU A 221 16.00 4.26 -2.42
CA LEU A 221 15.03 5.33 -2.13
C LEU A 221 15.24 6.60 -2.96
N LYS A 222 16.26 6.64 -3.84
CA LYS A 222 16.41 7.76 -4.77
C LYS A 222 15.22 7.81 -5.74
N SER A 223 14.70 9.00 -5.99
CA SER A 223 13.69 9.21 -7.03
C SER A 223 14.28 8.84 -8.40
N ASN A 224 13.58 8.01 -9.17
CA ASN A 224 13.95 7.58 -10.53
C ASN A 224 15.28 6.81 -10.66
N ASP A 225 15.74 6.14 -9.60
CA ASP A 225 16.92 5.28 -9.66
C ASP A 225 16.54 3.81 -9.53
N SER A 226 17.27 2.96 -10.25
CA SER A 226 17.20 1.50 -10.21
C SER A 226 18.26 0.88 -9.30
N SER A 227 18.89 1.68 -8.43
CA SER A 227 19.91 1.18 -7.51
C SER A 227 19.36 0.11 -6.57
N LYS A 228 20.11 -0.99 -6.45
CA LYS A 228 19.84 -2.08 -5.50
C LYS A 228 20.69 -1.96 -4.24
N LYS A 229 20.86 -0.75 -3.71
CA LYS A 229 21.64 -0.47 -2.49
C LYS A 229 20.74 0.15 -1.43
N ILE A 230 20.83 -0.35 -0.22
CA ILE A 230 20.16 0.18 0.97
C ILE A 230 21.22 0.93 1.78
N ASP A 231 21.08 2.26 1.85
CA ASP A 231 21.93 3.18 2.60
C ASP A 231 23.42 2.77 2.63
N SER A 232 24.02 2.67 1.44
CA SER A 232 25.37 2.13 1.28
C SER A 232 26.46 2.89 2.07
N LYS A 233 26.15 4.13 2.51
CA LYS A 233 27.02 4.96 3.36
C LYS A 233 26.67 4.88 4.84
N ASN A 234 25.55 4.24 5.21
CA ASN A 234 25.03 4.20 6.57
C ASN A 234 24.96 5.58 7.23
N ASN A 235 24.41 6.55 6.52
CA ASN A 235 24.33 7.94 6.97
C ASN A 235 22.97 8.60 6.66
N THR A 236 21.96 7.80 6.34
CA THR A 236 20.66 8.33 5.94
C THR A 236 19.50 7.72 6.72
N TYR A 237 19.27 6.41 6.62
CA TYR A 237 18.08 5.79 7.18
C TYR A 237 18.28 4.34 7.67
N TYR A 238 19.39 3.69 7.35
CA TYR A 238 19.64 2.29 7.72
C TYR A 238 21.02 2.10 8.33
N ARG A 239 21.09 1.63 9.58
CA ARG A 239 22.32 1.42 10.37
C ARG A 239 23.21 2.65 10.44
N HIS A 240 22.60 3.81 10.63
CA HIS A 240 23.33 5.07 10.84
C HIS A 240 23.57 5.32 12.34
N ASN A 241 24.36 6.37 12.64
CA ASN A 241 24.69 6.80 14.01
C ASN A 241 24.27 8.26 14.22
N ILE A 242 23.13 8.68 13.68
CA ILE A 242 22.69 10.08 13.80
C ILE A 242 21.86 10.19 15.07
N GLU A 243 22.36 10.92 16.04
CA GLU A 243 21.71 11.13 17.32
C GLU A 243 20.32 11.76 17.14
N GLY A 244 19.34 11.26 17.86
CA GLY A 244 17.96 11.73 17.82
C GLY A 244 17.23 11.53 16.50
N CYS A 245 17.78 10.71 15.56
CA CYS A 245 17.17 10.38 14.28
C CYS A 245 16.76 8.89 14.25
N PRO A 246 15.51 8.56 13.88
CA PRO A 246 15.08 7.17 13.78
C PRO A 246 15.89 6.39 12.75
N ASP A 247 16.27 5.16 13.08
CA ASP A 247 16.96 4.25 12.20
C ASP A 247 16.03 3.10 11.80
N LEU A 248 15.82 2.89 10.51
CA LEU A 248 14.91 1.86 9.99
C LEU A 248 15.25 0.46 10.52
N VAL A 249 16.52 0.17 10.79
CA VAL A 249 16.96 -1.13 11.34
C VAL A 249 16.24 -1.48 12.65
N ASN A 250 15.78 -0.47 13.38
CA ASN A 250 15.09 -0.61 14.66
C ASN A 250 13.57 -0.48 14.56
N SER A 251 12.99 -0.46 13.34
CA SER A 251 11.53 -0.46 13.20
C SER A 251 10.92 -1.72 13.79
N ILE A 252 9.85 -1.57 14.57
CA ILE A 252 9.11 -2.70 15.18
C ILE A 252 8.50 -3.63 14.12
N PHE A 253 8.30 -3.14 12.89
CA PHE A 253 7.75 -3.89 11.76
C PHE A 253 8.77 -4.75 11.01
N LEU A 254 10.01 -4.83 11.51
CA LEU A 254 11.06 -5.65 10.92
C LEU A 254 11.38 -6.88 11.78
N THR A 255 11.77 -7.97 11.10
CA THR A 255 12.25 -9.19 11.73
C THR A 255 13.64 -9.56 11.18
N PRO A 256 14.64 -9.95 12.01
CA PRO A 256 14.57 -9.97 13.48
C PRO A 256 14.34 -8.56 14.03
N THR A 257 13.51 -8.48 15.08
CA THR A 257 13.22 -7.22 15.75
C THR A 257 14.44 -6.77 16.56
N SER A 258 14.74 -5.48 16.54
CA SER A 258 15.78 -4.87 17.36
C SER A 258 15.46 -5.01 18.85
N SER A 259 16.50 -5.01 19.69
CA SER A 259 16.36 -4.93 21.16
C SER A 259 15.81 -3.58 21.65
N ASP A 260 15.85 -2.55 20.81
CA ASP A 260 15.35 -1.22 21.09
C ASP A 260 14.47 -0.71 19.91
N PRO A 261 13.28 -1.33 19.73
CA PRO A 261 12.42 -1.01 18.61
C PRO A 261 11.73 0.34 18.77
N TRP A 262 11.26 0.90 17.66
CA TRP A 262 10.42 2.10 17.62
C TRP A 262 9.24 1.90 16.67
N ILE A 263 8.17 2.62 16.94
CA ILE A 263 6.92 2.56 16.18
C ILE A 263 6.80 3.82 15.35
N PRO A 264 6.84 3.73 14.01
CA PRO A 264 6.78 4.91 13.14
C PRO A 264 5.57 5.80 13.40
N TYR A 265 4.39 5.22 13.60
CA TYR A 265 3.17 5.99 13.85
C TYR A 265 3.24 6.80 15.16
N GLU A 266 3.70 6.20 16.26
CA GLU A 266 3.84 6.89 17.54
C GLU A 266 4.82 8.06 17.46
N VAL A 267 5.96 7.85 16.78
CA VAL A 267 6.98 8.89 16.64
C VAL A 267 6.50 10.04 15.78
N PHE A 268 5.85 9.76 14.66
CA PHE A 268 5.52 10.82 13.69
C PHE A 268 4.11 11.36 13.84
N CYS A 269 3.12 10.53 14.18
CA CYS A 269 1.73 10.94 14.22
C CYS A 269 1.22 11.27 15.61
N GLU A 270 1.62 10.53 16.60
CA GLU A 270 1.30 10.84 18.00
C GLU A 270 2.28 11.83 18.64
N LYS A 271 3.35 12.20 17.89
CA LYS A 271 4.42 13.08 18.38
C LYS A 271 5.07 12.59 19.68
N ASN A 272 4.96 11.28 19.94
CA ASN A 272 5.69 10.64 21.01
C ASN A 272 7.14 10.42 20.60
N VAL A 273 7.85 11.53 20.45
CA VAL A 273 9.20 11.52 19.90
C VAL A 273 10.25 10.94 20.84
N GLY A 274 9.99 10.97 22.15
CA GLY A 274 10.89 10.39 23.15
C GLY A 274 12.37 10.72 22.90
N ARG A 275 13.11 9.69 22.53
CA ARG A 275 14.54 9.78 22.16
C ARG A 275 14.81 10.44 20.80
N PHE A 276 13.80 10.65 19.98
CA PHE A 276 13.96 11.20 18.62
C PHE A 276 13.82 12.73 18.61
N THR A 277 14.86 13.41 19.05
CA THR A 277 14.87 14.85 19.32
C THR A 277 15.39 15.69 18.17
N HIS A 278 15.84 15.06 17.07
CA HIS A 278 16.39 15.82 15.93
C HIS A 278 15.31 16.72 15.31
N LYS A 279 15.62 18.00 15.13
CA LYS A 279 14.67 19.03 14.62
C LYS A 279 13.96 18.64 13.31
N ASP A 280 14.62 17.89 12.44
CA ASP A 280 14.06 17.47 11.17
C ASP A 280 13.08 16.30 11.32
N VAL A 281 13.12 15.54 12.43
CA VAL A 281 12.12 14.51 12.76
C VAL A 281 10.78 15.18 13.06
N LEU A 282 10.78 16.21 13.92
CA LEU A 282 9.58 16.96 14.27
C LEU A 282 8.92 17.60 13.04
N LYS A 283 9.74 18.24 12.20
CA LYS A 283 9.28 18.87 10.96
C LYS A 283 8.71 17.85 9.96
N PHE A 284 9.26 16.64 9.94
CA PHE A 284 8.76 15.55 9.10
C PHE A 284 7.39 15.06 9.60
N ALA A 285 7.24 14.88 10.92
CA ALA A 285 5.98 14.47 11.55
C ALA A 285 4.81 15.37 11.14
N ASP A 286 5.01 16.70 11.19
CA ASP A 286 3.97 17.67 10.83
C ASP A 286 3.46 17.52 9.37
N ARG A 287 4.31 17.01 8.47
CA ARG A 287 3.95 16.86 7.06
C ARG A 287 3.32 15.51 6.74
N VAL A 288 3.83 14.46 7.32
CA VAL A 288 3.44 13.08 6.95
C VAL A 288 2.09 12.70 7.55
N CYS A 289 1.82 13.10 8.78
CA CYS A 289 0.55 12.75 9.44
C CYS A 289 -0.60 13.68 9.08
N ASN A 290 -0.31 14.93 8.74
CA ASN A 290 -1.33 15.84 8.18
C ASN A 290 -1.80 15.43 6.77
N ALA A 291 -1.13 14.52 6.10
CA ALA A 291 -1.58 13.96 4.82
C ALA A 291 -2.53 12.76 5.00
N ALA A 292 -2.65 12.21 6.21
CA ALA A 292 -3.48 11.06 6.53
C ALA A 292 -4.75 11.44 7.35
N SER A 293 -4.84 12.65 7.84
CA SER A 293 -6.03 13.28 8.45
C SER A 293 -6.70 14.23 7.43
#